data_a9070daae9796c68df7ad0f60b5166bc
#
_entry.id   a9070daae9796c68df7ad0f60b5166bc
#
_cell.length_a   1.000
_cell.length_b   1.000
_cell.length_c   1.000
_cell.angle_alpha   90.00
_cell.angle_beta   90.00
_cell.angle_gamma   90.00
#
_symmetry.space_group_name_H-M   'P 1'
#
loop_
_entity.id
_entity.type
_entity.pdbx_description
1 polymer ?
#
loop_
_entity_poly.entity_id
_entity_poly.type
_entity_poly.pdbx_seq_one_letter_code
_entity_poly.pdbx_strand_id
1 'polypeptide(L)'
;MRHSRKSVDEAARSRARCAYISFVGIGTKGAQRVGEWHDFFLAAAGAAAVLAGLVFVGVSINLDTIMSNPTYGLAGRALEALVLLVAVLIVTMLLLVPAQGMVLAGAEVLAVGLVDWATVVIIQVLVLRNWHSLEPAFRWHFVPRVVLCQVATLPIVAAGVGVMGWGVGGLYWLVVGVVLSFLVAVLDAWVLLVEIHR
;
A
#
# COMPACT_ATOMS: atom_id res chain seq x y z
N MET A 1 -43.41 40.15 -24.23
CA MET A 1 -43.06 39.34 -23.03
C MET A 1 -42.64 37.85 -23.33
N ARG A 2 -42.98 37.24 -24.46
CA ARG A 2 -42.65 35.85 -24.79
C ARG A 2 -41.19 35.65 -25.26
N HIS A 3 -40.54 36.67 -25.83
CA HIS A 3 -39.15 36.60 -26.31
C HIS A 3 -38.09 36.56 -25.21
N SER A 4 -38.34 37.29 -24.10
CA SER A 4 -37.40 37.35 -22.97
C SER A 4 -37.27 36.00 -22.19
N ARG A 5 -38.35 35.21 -22.10
CA ARG A 5 -38.29 33.90 -21.42
C ARG A 5 -37.50 32.87 -22.20
N LYS A 6 -37.56 32.86 -23.55
CA LYS A 6 -36.78 31.93 -24.37
C LYS A 6 -35.28 32.14 -24.25
N SER A 7 -34.83 33.40 -24.18
CA SER A 7 -33.39 33.71 -24.06
C SER A 7 -32.83 33.32 -22.70
N VAL A 8 -33.61 33.40 -21.63
CA VAL A 8 -33.21 32.98 -20.26
C VAL A 8 -33.12 31.45 -20.18
N ASP A 9 -34.07 30.73 -20.77
CA ASP A 9 -34.05 29.25 -20.79
C ASP A 9 -32.90 28.70 -21.65
N GLU A 10 -32.54 29.32 -22.77
CA GLU A 10 -31.38 28.94 -23.59
C GLU A 10 -30.07 29.21 -22.85
N ALA A 11 -29.94 30.34 -22.16
CA ALA A 11 -28.75 30.64 -21.34
C ALA A 11 -28.60 29.67 -20.16
N ALA A 12 -29.69 29.26 -19.52
CA ALA A 12 -29.68 28.28 -18.45
C ALA A 12 -29.26 26.89 -18.95
N ARG A 13 -29.80 26.46 -20.10
CA ARG A 13 -29.39 25.18 -20.75
C ARG A 13 -27.93 25.17 -21.20
N SER A 14 -27.43 26.30 -21.71
CA SER A 14 -26.04 26.47 -22.11
C SER A 14 -25.09 26.34 -20.91
N ARG A 15 -25.43 27.00 -19.78
CA ARG A 15 -24.66 26.90 -18.54
C ARG A 15 -24.65 25.47 -17.97
N ALA A 16 -25.82 24.82 -17.98
CA ALA A 16 -25.91 23.40 -17.53
C ALA A 16 -25.10 22.46 -18.42
N ARG A 17 -25.10 22.67 -19.75
CA ARG A 17 -24.24 21.92 -20.67
C ARG A 17 -22.75 22.17 -20.44
N CYS A 18 -22.33 23.41 -20.25
CA CYS A 18 -20.93 23.74 -19.94
C CYS A 18 -20.49 23.11 -18.63
N ALA A 19 -21.32 23.16 -17.58
CA ALA A 19 -21.01 22.52 -16.29
C ALA A 19 -20.91 20.99 -16.42
N TYR A 20 -21.82 20.36 -17.18
CA TYR A 20 -21.79 18.93 -17.43
C TYR A 20 -20.55 18.50 -18.24
N ILE A 21 -20.18 19.25 -19.30
CA ILE A 21 -18.99 18.97 -20.12
C ILE A 21 -17.71 19.18 -19.31
N SER A 22 -17.65 20.21 -18.45
CA SER A 22 -16.52 20.40 -17.52
C SER A 22 -16.41 19.25 -16.52
N PHE A 23 -17.52 18.81 -15.95
CA PHE A 23 -17.53 17.70 -14.99
C PHE A 23 -17.10 16.38 -15.65
N VAL A 24 -17.62 16.06 -16.85
CA VAL A 24 -17.21 14.91 -17.63
C VAL A 24 -15.75 15.01 -18.08
N GLY A 25 -15.30 16.19 -18.52
CA GLY A 25 -13.90 16.41 -18.93
C GLY A 25 -12.88 16.27 -17.80
N ILE A 26 -13.25 16.59 -16.57
CA ILE A 26 -12.40 16.39 -15.38
C ILE A 26 -12.31 14.87 -15.07
N GLY A 27 -13.44 14.15 -15.17
CA GLY A 27 -13.47 12.71 -14.94
C GLY A 27 -12.66 11.92 -15.98
N THR A 28 -12.74 12.29 -17.25
CA THR A 28 -11.99 11.62 -18.33
C THR A 28 -10.48 11.86 -18.25
N LYS A 29 -10.04 13.07 -17.90
CA LYS A 29 -8.60 13.36 -17.69
C LYS A 29 -8.02 12.60 -16.49
N GLY A 30 -8.80 12.43 -15.43
CA GLY A 30 -8.40 11.62 -14.27
C GLY A 30 -8.24 10.14 -14.65
N ALA A 31 -9.23 9.57 -15.34
CA ALA A 31 -9.20 8.17 -15.77
C ALA A 31 -8.06 7.88 -16.77
N GLN A 32 -7.79 8.81 -17.70
CA GLN A 32 -6.69 8.69 -18.67
C GLN A 32 -5.31 8.69 -17.98
N ARG A 33 -5.13 9.50 -16.95
CA ARG A 33 -3.88 9.55 -16.18
C ARG A 33 -3.65 8.31 -15.31
N VAL A 34 -4.70 7.68 -14.80
CA VAL A 34 -4.57 6.39 -14.09
C VAL A 34 -4.19 5.27 -15.07
N GLY A 35 -4.67 5.34 -16.33
CA GLY A 35 -4.25 4.41 -17.39
C GLY A 35 -2.74 4.41 -17.68
N GLU A 36 -2.06 5.55 -17.50
CA GLU A 36 -0.60 5.65 -17.65
C GLU A 36 0.16 4.86 -16.55
N TRP A 37 -0.47 4.60 -15.41
CA TRP A 37 0.10 3.83 -14.30
C TRP A 37 -0.23 2.34 -14.33
N HIS A 38 -1.06 1.93 -15.29
CA HIS A 38 -1.55 0.55 -15.40
C HIS A 38 -0.42 -0.48 -15.41
N ASP A 39 0.60 -0.24 -16.22
CA ASP A 39 1.75 -1.16 -16.36
C ASP A 39 2.57 -1.24 -15.06
N PHE A 40 2.71 -0.12 -14.35
CA PHE A 40 3.36 -0.10 -13.05
C PHE A 40 2.59 -0.94 -12.02
N PHE A 41 1.26 -0.76 -11.92
CA PHE A 41 0.44 -1.53 -10.99
C PHE A 41 0.43 -3.01 -11.32
N LEU A 42 0.37 -3.35 -12.61
CA LEU A 42 0.41 -4.75 -13.06
C LEU A 42 1.75 -5.41 -12.71
N ALA A 43 2.86 -4.72 -12.97
CA ALA A 43 4.20 -5.21 -12.62
C ALA A 43 4.38 -5.36 -11.11
N ALA A 44 3.93 -4.35 -10.33
CA ALA A 44 4.02 -4.38 -8.87
C ALA A 44 3.15 -5.49 -8.26
N ALA A 45 1.93 -5.71 -8.77
CA ALA A 45 1.07 -6.80 -8.33
C ALA A 45 1.72 -8.17 -8.60
N GLY A 46 2.27 -8.37 -9.81
CA GLY A 46 2.97 -9.60 -10.16
C GLY A 46 4.18 -9.86 -9.28
N ALA A 47 5.02 -8.84 -9.06
CA ALA A 47 6.18 -8.94 -8.19
C ALA A 47 5.79 -9.25 -6.73
N ALA A 48 4.76 -8.56 -6.20
CA ALA A 48 4.26 -8.79 -4.85
C ALA A 48 3.74 -10.22 -4.67
N ALA A 49 2.96 -10.73 -5.63
CA ALA A 49 2.42 -12.09 -5.58
C ALA A 49 3.53 -13.15 -5.57
N VAL A 50 4.54 -13.00 -6.44
CA VAL A 50 5.68 -13.92 -6.50
C VAL A 50 6.49 -13.90 -5.21
N LEU A 51 6.84 -12.72 -4.71
CA LEU A 51 7.61 -12.58 -3.47
C LEU A 51 6.84 -13.09 -2.25
N ALA A 52 5.55 -12.79 -2.15
CA ALA A 52 4.69 -13.30 -1.07
C ALA A 52 4.63 -14.83 -1.09
N GLY A 53 4.49 -15.43 -2.28
CA GLY A 53 4.53 -16.88 -2.46
C GLY A 53 5.85 -17.50 -2.03
N LEU A 54 6.99 -16.89 -2.40
CA LEU A 54 8.32 -17.36 -2.01
C LEU A 54 8.54 -17.26 -0.50
N VAL A 55 8.15 -16.15 0.13
CA VAL A 55 8.23 -15.98 1.59
C VAL A 55 7.33 -16.98 2.30
N PHE A 56 6.11 -17.19 1.81
CA PHE A 56 5.18 -18.17 2.37
C PHE A 56 5.74 -19.60 2.32
N VAL A 57 6.31 -20.00 1.18
CA VAL A 57 6.95 -21.33 1.04
C VAL A 57 8.15 -21.44 1.97
N GLY A 58 9.01 -20.41 2.02
CA GLY A 58 10.18 -20.39 2.90
C GLY A 58 9.80 -20.53 4.38
N VAL A 59 8.74 -19.84 4.82
CA VAL A 59 8.20 -19.95 6.18
C VAL A 59 7.61 -21.33 6.42
N SER A 60 6.86 -21.88 5.47
CA SER A 60 6.17 -23.18 5.62
C SER A 60 7.15 -24.33 5.78
N ILE A 61 8.26 -24.33 5.03
CA ILE A 61 9.30 -25.38 5.12
C ILE A 61 10.06 -25.29 6.46
N ASN A 62 10.22 -24.09 7.03
CA ASN A 62 11.02 -23.86 8.22
C ASN A 62 10.15 -23.57 9.47
N LEU A 63 8.88 -23.89 9.42
CA LEU A 63 7.91 -23.53 10.47
C LEU A 63 8.32 -24.07 11.84
N ASP A 64 8.77 -25.32 11.92
CA ASP A 64 9.20 -25.94 13.18
C ASP A 64 10.41 -25.21 13.79
N THR A 65 11.37 -24.79 12.97
CA THR A 65 12.55 -24.02 13.42
C THR A 65 12.17 -22.63 13.89
N ILE A 66 11.26 -21.97 13.19
CA ILE A 66 10.77 -20.63 13.51
C ILE A 66 9.98 -20.66 14.83
N MET A 67 9.16 -21.68 15.05
CA MET A 67 8.31 -21.80 16.25
C MET A 67 9.10 -22.30 17.47
N SER A 68 10.14 -23.12 17.28
CA SER A 68 10.97 -23.62 18.38
C SER A 68 11.92 -22.57 18.99
N ASN A 69 12.20 -21.48 18.25
CA ASN A 69 13.13 -20.43 18.67
C ASN A 69 12.43 -19.05 18.83
N PRO A 70 11.55 -18.85 19.82
CA PRO A 70 10.81 -17.59 20.00
C PRO A 70 11.75 -16.42 20.34
N THR A 71 12.96 -16.69 20.82
CA THR A 71 13.95 -15.70 21.26
C THR A 71 14.46 -14.82 20.12
N TYR A 72 14.46 -15.30 18.88
CA TYR A 72 14.97 -14.57 17.72
C TYR A 72 13.91 -13.74 17.00
N GLY A 73 12.65 -13.78 17.42
CA GLY A 73 11.57 -12.99 16.81
C GLY A 73 11.36 -13.27 15.31
N LEU A 74 11.78 -14.44 14.82
CA LEU A 74 11.71 -14.83 13.40
C LEU A 74 10.29 -14.89 12.88
N ALA A 75 9.35 -15.37 13.69
CA ALA A 75 7.93 -15.42 13.34
C ALA A 75 7.36 -14.01 13.06
N GLY A 76 7.72 -13.02 13.87
CA GLY A 76 7.32 -11.63 13.66
C GLY A 76 7.87 -11.06 12.35
N ARG A 77 9.12 -11.36 12.00
CA ARG A 77 9.73 -10.93 10.73
C ARG A 77 9.04 -11.54 9.51
N ALA A 78 8.78 -12.84 9.57
CA ALA A 78 8.07 -13.54 8.50
C ALA A 78 6.67 -12.95 8.27
N LEU A 79 5.96 -12.66 9.36
CA LEU A 79 4.62 -12.10 9.30
C LEU A 79 4.64 -10.66 8.76
N GLU A 80 5.58 -9.81 9.21
CA GLU A 80 5.71 -8.44 8.68
C GLU A 80 6.02 -8.44 7.17
N ALA A 81 6.96 -9.27 6.71
CA ALA A 81 7.26 -9.38 5.28
C ALA A 81 6.02 -9.78 4.46
N LEU A 82 5.25 -10.77 4.93
CA LEU A 82 4.03 -11.21 4.26
C LEU A 82 2.96 -10.11 4.26
N VAL A 83 2.75 -9.42 5.39
CA VAL A 83 1.76 -8.34 5.50
C VAL A 83 2.08 -7.20 4.53
N LEU A 84 3.33 -6.74 4.48
CA LEU A 84 3.78 -5.71 3.53
C LEU A 84 3.53 -6.11 2.06
N LEU A 85 3.88 -7.34 1.69
CA LEU A 85 3.70 -7.82 0.31
C LEU A 85 2.22 -7.99 -0.06
N VAL A 86 1.40 -8.50 0.87
CA VAL A 86 -0.04 -8.64 0.67
C VAL A 86 -0.71 -7.28 0.57
N ALA A 87 -0.30 -6.29 1.37
CA ALA A 87 -0.82 -4.93 1.29
C ALA A 87 -0.50 -4.29 -0.08
N VAL A 88 0.74 -4.41 -0.57
CA VAL A 88 1.12 -3.95 -1.92
C VAL A 88 0.28 -4.65 -2.98
N LEU A 89 0.10 -5.97 -2.88
CA LEU A 89 -0.71 -6.75 -3.82
C LEU A 89 -2.16 -6.23 -3.86
N ILE A 90 -2.80 -6.06 -2.70
CA ILE A 90 -4.18 -5.60 -2.61
C ILE A 90 -4.31 -4.17 -3.17
N VAL A 91 -3.44 -3.24 -2.75
CA VAL A 91 -3.49 -1.85 -3.23
C VAL A 91 -3.33 -1.77 -4.74
N THR A 92 -2.37 -2.50 -5.31
CA THR A 92 -2.15 -2.49 -6.76
C THR A 92 -3.29 -3.13 -7.53
N MET A 93 -3.90 -4.20 -7.00
CA MET A 93 -5.09 -4.83 -7.59
C MET A 93 -6.31 -3.90 -7.56
N LEU A 94 -6.54 -3.17 -6.45
CA LEU A 94 -7.62 -2.19 -6.35
C LEU A 94 -7.46 -1.06 -7.37
N LEU A 95 -6.24 -0.56 -7.57
CA LEU A 95 -5.95 0.49 -8.54
C LEU A 95 -6.03 0.04 -10.02
N LEU A 96 -6.05 -1.28 -10.28
CA LEU A 96 -6.30 -1.84 -11.59
C LEU A 96 -7.78 -1.93 -11.96
N VAL A 97 -8.71 -1.69 -11.04
CA VAL A 97 -10.15 -1.69 -11.32
C VAL A 97 -10.50 -0.58 -12.30
N PRO A 98 -11.10 -0.90 -13.47
CA PRO A 98 -11.39 0.10 -14.50
C PRO A 98 -12.50 1.05 -14.06
N ALA A 99 -12.46 2.28 -14.58
CA ALA A 99 -13.48 3.32 -14.39
C ALA A 99 -13.74 3.75 -12.92
N GLN A 100 -12.79 3.50 -12.02
CA GLN A 100 -12.88 3.88 -10.62
C GLN A 100 -12.68 5.40 -10.44
N GLY A 101 -13.49 6.01 -9.57
CA GLY A 101 -13.33 7.43 -9.20
C GLY A 101 -12.11 7.64 -8.31
N MET A 102 -11.37 8.75 -8.52
CA MET A 102 -10.14 9.05 -7.75
C MET A 102 -10.36 9.06 -6.23
N VAL A 103 -11.52 9.57 -5.78
CA VAL A 103 -11.85 9.62 -4.34
C VAL A 103 -12.03 8.22 -3.78
N LEU A 104 -12.72 7.33 -4.51
CA LEU A 104 -12.91 5.95 -4.10
C LEU A 104 -11.58 5.20 -4.08
N ALA A 105 -10.79 5.31 -5.15
CA ALA A 105 -9.45 4.71 -5.22
C ALA A 105 -8.55 5.19 -4.06
N GLY A 106 -8.55 6.48 -3.77
CA GLY A 106 -7.80 7.04 -2.65
C GLY A 106 -8.29 6.53 -1.29
N ALA A 107 -9.61 6.39 -1.10
CA ALA A 107 -10.18 5.85 0.13
C ALA A 107 -9.82 4.38 0.34
N GLU A 108 -9.83 3.56 -0.71
CA GLU A 108 -9.42 2.17 -0.66
C GLU A 108 -7.93 2.00 -0.33
N VAL A 109 -7.06 2.79 -1.00
CA VAL A 109 -5.62 2.81 -0.69
C VAL A 109 -5.38 3.23 0.75
N LEU A 110 -6.09 4.25 1.24
CA LEU A 110 -6.00 4.71 2.62
C LEU A 110 -6.46 3.63 3.61
N ALA A 111 -7.57 2.96 3.34
CA ALA A 111 -8.09 1.90 4.21
C ALA A 111 -7.10 0.73 4.31
N VAL A 112 -6.58 0.25 3.17
CA VAL A 112 -5.59 -0.83 3.16
C VAL A 112 -4.29 -0.39 3.82
N GLY A 113 -3.81 0.83 3.53
CA GLY A 113 -2.59 1.37 4.15
C GLY A 113 -2.70 1.52 5.67
N LEU A 114 -3.87 1.92 6.20
CA LEU A 114 -4.11 2.01 7.64
C LEU A 114 -4.17 0.64 8.30
N VAL A 115 -4.81 -0.34 7.66
CA VAL A 115 -4.85 -1.73 8.16
C VAL A 115 -3.44 -2.33 8.17
N ASP A 116 -2.68 -2.16 7.10
CA ASP A 116 -1.29 -2.59 7.00
C ASP A 116 -0.43 -1.97 8.10
N TRP A 117 -0.45 -0.64 8.20
CA TRP A 117 0.27 0.10 9.24
C TRP A 117 -0.11 -0.36 10.65
N ALA A 118 -1.42 -0.48 10.95
CA ALA A 118 -1.88 -0.93 12.25
C ALA A 118 -1.40 -2.37 12.56
N THR A 119 -1.43 -3.26 11.57
CA THR A 119 -0.97 -4.65 11.72
C THR A 119 0.53 -4.70 12.03
N VAL A 120 1.35 -3.94 11.30
CA VAL A 120 2.79 -3.81 11.54
C VAL A 120 3.06 -3.26 12.95
N VAL A 121 2.37 -2.20 13.36
CA VAL A 121 2.50 -1.63 14.72
C VAL A 121 2.12 -2.64 15.80
N ILE A 122 1.03 -3.40 15.62
CA ILE A 122 0.62 -4.44 16.56
C ILE A 122 1.69 -5.51 16.70
N ILE A 123 2.26 -6.00 15.59
CA ILE A 123 3.34 -7.00 15.60
C ILE A 123 4.54 -6.44 16.38
N GLN A 124 4.95 -5.20 16.11
CA GLN A 124 6.07 -4.55 16.77
C GLN A 124 5.82 -4.37 18.29
N VAL A 125 4.62 -3.97 18.67
CA VAL A 125 4.23 -3.83 20.08
C VAL A 125 4.23 -5.18 20.79
N LEU A 126 3.75 -6.25 20.16
CA LEU A 126 3.79 -7.61 20.73
C LEU A 126 5.23 -8.08 20.96
N VAL A 127 6.14 -7.79 20.04
CA VAL A 127 7.58 -8.06 20.20
C VAL A 127 8.16 -7.22 21.35
N LEU A 128 7.81 -5.93 21.45
CA LEU A 128 8.25 -5.07 22.53
C LEU A 128 7.76 -5.55 23.91
N ARG A 129 6.55 -6.07 24.04
CA ARG A 129 6.04 -6.60 25.30
C ARG A 129 6.89 -7.75 25.84
N ASN A 130 7.52 -8.51 24.96
CA ASN A 130 8.40 -9.61 25.27
C ASN A 130 9.90 -9.21 25.26
N TRP A 131 10.20 -7.91 25.42
CA TRP A 131 11.55 -7.35 25.31
C TRP A 131 12.59 -8.03 26.20
N HIS A 132 12.21 -8.43 27.41
CA HIS A 132 13.12 -9.06 28.37
C HIS A 132 13.53 -10.49 27.97
N SER A 133 12.72 -11.18 27.16
CA SER A 133 13.03 -12.51 26.66
C SER A 133 13.85 -12.51 25.36
N LEU A 134 14.07 -11.34 24.75
CA LEU A 134 14.84 -11.20 23.52
C LEU A 134 16.34 -11.19 23.82
N GLU A 135 17.10 -11.85 22.96
CA GLU A 135 18.56 -11.87 23.01
C GLU A 135 19.16 -10.46 22.83
N PRO A 136 20.22 -10.07 23.57
CA PRO A 136 20.82 -8.73 23.49
C PRO A 136 21.24 -8.32 22.07
N ALA A 137 21.73 -9.26 21.26
CA ALA A 137 22.12 -9.04 19.87
C ALA A 137 20.92 -8.63 19.01
N PHE A 138 19.73 -9.19 19.26
CA PHE A 138 18.51 -8.86 18.55
C PHE A 138 17.97 -7.47 18.91
N ARG A 139 18.11 -7.05 20.17
CA ARG A 139 17.64 -5.73 20.65
C ARG A 139 18.29 -4.57 19.90
N TRP A 140 19.58 -4.68 19.56
CA TRP A 140 20.29 -3.63 18.84
C TRP A 140 19.77 -3.42 17.42
N HIS A 141 19.34 -4.50 16.76
CA HIS A 141 18.81 -4.45 15.40
C HIS A 141 17.30 -4.15 15.36
N PHE A 142 16.61 -4.14 16.49
CA PHE A 142 15.16 -3.94 16.54
C PHE A 142 14.76 -2.50 16.17
N VAL A 143 15.45 -1.49 16.69
CA VAL A 143 15.13 -0.07 16.46
C VAL A 143 15.25 0.31 14.98
N PRO A 144 16.36 0.06 14.27
CA PRO A 144 16.46 0.38 12.86
C PRO A 144 15.41 -0.37 12.02
N ARG A 145 15.05 -1.58 12.41
CA ARG A 145 14.00 -2.35 11.74
C ARG A 145 12.63 -1.70 11.88
N VAL A 146 12.24 -1.31 13.11
CA VAL A 146 10.98 -0.59 13.35
C VAL A 146 10.91 0.65 12.47
N VAL A 147 11.97 1.46 12.45
CA VAL A 147 12.04 2.67 11.60
C VAL A 147 11.86 2.31 10.13
N LEU A 148 12.53 1.27 9.66
CA LEU A 148 12.46 0.86 8.25
C LEU A 148 11.03 0.43 7.85
N CYS A 149 10.35 -0.35 8.69
CA CYS A 149 8.96 -0.73 8.47
C CYS A 149 8.02 0.48 8.47
N GLN A 150 8.21 1.44 9.38
CA GLN A 150 7.39 2.67 9.39
C GLN A 150 7.63 3.52 8.14
N VAL A 151 8.87 3.63 7.69
CA VAL A 151 9.23 4.35 6.45
C VAL A 151 8.66 3.65 5.21
N ALA A 152 8.43 2.35 5.23
CA ALA A 152 7.80 1.61 4.14
C ALA A 152 6.25 1.78 4.12
N THR A 153 5.59 1.73 5.28
CA THR A 153 4.13 1.75 5.38
C THR A 153 3.52 3.15 5.31
N LEU A 154 4.15 4.15 5.94
CA LEU A 154 3.63 5.52 6.00
C LEU A 154 3.41 6.16 4.60
N PRO A 155 4.28 5.98 3.60
CA PRO A 155 4.03 6.51 2.26
C PRO A 155 2.78 5.93 1.58
N ILE A 156 2.39 4.69 1.89
CA ILE A 156 1.14 4.09 1.37
C ILE A 156 -0.07 4.83 1.95
N VAL A 157 -0.06 5.11 3.26
CA VAL A 157 -1.11 5.91 3.92
C VAL A 157 -1.15 7.32 3.35
N ALA A 158 0.02 7.96 3.19
CA ALA A 158 0.13 9.29 2.58
C ALA A 158 -0.37 9.30 1.13
N ALA A 159 -0.12 8.23 0.36
CA ALA A 159 -0.63 8.06 -0.99
C ALA A 159 -2.17 8.05 -1.03
N GLY A 160 -2.83 7.35 -0.10
CA GLY A 160 -4.29 7.32 -0.01
C GLY A 160 -4.89 8.72 0.17
N VAL A 161 -4.34 9.48 1.13
CA VAL A 161 -4.75 10.88 1.35
C VAL A 161 -4.42 11.76 0.14
N GLY A 162 -3.22 11.58 -0.43
CA GLY A 162 -2.76 12.34 -1.59
C GLY A 162 -3.62 12.12 -2.84
N VAL A 163 -4.04 10.88 -3.11
CA VAL A 163 -4.93 10.55 -4.23
C VAL A 163 -6.30 11.21 -4.06
N MET A 164 -6.84 11.26 -2.84
CA MET A 164 -8.11 11.93 -2.56
C MET A 164 -8.02 13.45 -2.74
N GLY A 165 -6.90 14.09 -2.32
CA GLY A 165 -6.74 15.53 -2.32
C GLY A 165 -6.07 16.11 -3.58
N TRP A 166 -5.00 15.47 -4.04
CA TRP A 166 -4.15 15.93 -5.14
C TRP A 166 -4.25 15.06 -6.40
N GLY A 167 -5.13 14.07 -6.40
CA GLY A 167 -5.32 13.16 -7.53
C GLY A 167 -4.04 12.36 -7.84
N VAL A 168 -3.62 12.37 -9.11
CA VAL A 168 -2.46 11.56 -9.58
C VAL A 168 -1.15 11.92 -8.87
N GLY A 169 -1.01 13.13 -8.33
CA GLY A 169 0.16 13.52 -7.55
C GLY A 169 0.37 12.64 -6.31
N GLY A 170 -0.71 12.11 -5.74
CA GLY A 170 -0.64 11.17 -4.62
C GLY A 170 -0.02 9.82 -4.97
N LEU A 171 -0.10 9.38 -6.24
CA LEU A 171 0.45 8.09 -6.69
C LEU A 171 1.97 8.00 -6.58
N TYR A 172 2.69 9.11 -6.64
CA TYR A 172 4.15 9.09 -6.43
C TYR A 172 4.54 8.64 -5.02
N TRP A 173 3.74 8.99 -4.00
CA TRP A 173 3.93 8.47 -2.65
C TRP A 173 3.72 6.96 -2.58
N LEU A 174 2.78 6.44 -3.39
CA LEU A 174 2.56 5.00 -3.48
C LEU A 174 3.77 4.29 -4.08
N VAL A 175 4.43 4.84 -5.10
CA VAL A 175 5.67 4.27 -5.66
C VAL A 175 6.73 4.12 -4.58
N VAL A 176 6.93 5.18 -3.78
CA VAL A 176 7.90 5.15 -2.67
C VAL A 176 7.54 4.04 -1.68
N GLY A 177 6.26 3.96 -1.27
CA GLY A 177 5.79 2.92 -0.35
C GLY A 177 5.98 1.51 -0.90
N VAL A 178 5.61 1.27 -2.16
CA VAL A 178 5.76 -0.04 -2.82
C VAL A 178 7.23 -0.47 -2.89
N VAL A 179 8.12 0.41 -3.35
CA VAL A 179 9.56 0.11 -3.46
C VAL A 179 10.18 -0.19 -2.10
N LEU A 180 9.85 0.60 -1.08
CA LEU A 180 10.35 0.39 0.28
C LEU A 180 9.77 -0.89 0.89
N SER A 181 8.50 -1.20 0.66
CA SER A 181 7.90 -2.45 1.13
C SER A 181 8.57 -3.68 0.52
N PHE A 182 8.89 -3.66 -0.78
CA PHE A 182 9.68 -4.72 -1.42
C PHE A 182 11.07 -4.85 -0.80
N LEU A 183 11.76 -3.72 -0.58
CA LEU A 183 13.09 -3.73 0.02
C LEU A 183 13.06 -4.34 1.41
N VAL A 184 12.13 -3.93 2.27
CA VAL A 184 11.96 -4.45 3.63
C VAL A 184 11.64 -5.94 3.60
N ALA A 185 10.68 -6.36 2.77
CA ALA A 185 10.28 -7.75 2.66
C ALA A 185 11.43 -8.66 2.20
N VAL A 186 12.24 -8.21 1.24
CA VAL A 186 13.42 -8.95 0.77
C VAL A 186 14.50 -9.02 1.85
N LEU A 187 14.74 -7.94 2.59
CA LEU A 187 15.70 -7.93 3.69
C LEU A 187 15.25 -8.87 4.82
N ASP A 188 13.98 -8.87 5.18
CA ASP A 188 13.44 -9.77 6.19
C ASP A 188 13.50 -11.25 5.73
N ALA A 189 13.18 -11.52 4.46
CA ALA A 189 13.33 -12.85 3.86
C ALA A 189 14.79 -13.32 3.86
N TRP A 190 15.74 -12.42 3.56
CA TRP A 190 17.17 -12.74 3.61
C TRP A 190 17.61 -13.11 5.03
N VAL A 191 17.22 -12.31 6.02
CA VAL A 191 17.57 -12.58 7.43
C VAL A 191 16.98 -13.92 7.90
N LEU A 192 15.72 -14.21 7.53
CA LEU A 192 15.09 -15.49 7.84
C LEU A 192 15.91 -16.66 7.27
N LEU A 193 16.38 -16.54 6.04
CA LEU A 193 17.10 -17.60 5.35
C LEU A 193 18.49 -17.83 5.95
N VAL A 194 19.19 -16.79 6.37
CA VAL A 194 20.52 -16.87 7.00
C VAL A 194 20.45 -17.41 8.43
N GLU A 195 19.48 -16.94 9.22
CA GLU A 195 19.36 -17.31 10.63
C GLU A 195 18.91 -18.77 10.83
N ILE A 196 18.14 -19.33 9.88
CA ILE A 196 17.70 -20.73 9.91
C ILE A 196 18.87 -21.70 9.67
N HIS A 197 19.92 -21.26 8.98
CA HIS A 197 21.10 -22.10 8.66
C HIS A 197 22.26 -21.96 9.66
N ARG A 198 22.08 -21.20 10.74
CA ARG A 198 23.03 -21.06 11.85
C ARG A 198 22.70 -21.99 13.01
#